data_e9907eb2b24256c94ace60e6aca317ea
#
_entry.id   e9907eb2b24256c94ace60e6aca317ea
#
_cell.length_a   1.000
_cell.length_b   1.000
_cell.length_c   1.000
_cell.angle_alpha   90.00
_cell.angle_beta   90.00
_cell.angle_gamma   90.00
#
_symmetry.space_group_name_H-M   'P 1'
#
loop_
_entity.id
_entity.type
_entity.pdbx_description
1 polymer ?
#
loop_
_entity_poly.entity_id
_entity_poly.type
_entity_poly.pdbx_seq_one_letter_code
_entity_poly.pdbx_strand_id
1 'polypeptide(L)'
;MFRRSPGGKGIAGGLAQPARAVLFAAMAGCLLLPAAALAEPPTAVIPKQTIYPGEKLDASMLEVVDVTNPDLRDGYVRSIDEVDGMVTKRTLLPGRVILASALREQYAVERGSTVRLVFNNGGLTITAAGSPLQDAAVGDLIRVRNVDTGVIVSGTVMADSTIHVVAK
;
A
#
# COMPACT_ATOMS: atom_id res chain seq x y z
N MET A 1 25.54 -88.92 22.61
CA MET A 1 26.90 -89.32 22.94
C MET A 1 27.62 -88.13 23.56
N PHE A 2 27.84 -88.23 24.84
CA PHE A 2 28.99 -87.71 25.60
C PHE A 2 29.45 -86.25 25.37
N ARG A 3 29.72 -85.37 26.32
CA ARG A 3 29.94 -85.43 27.80
C ARG A 3 30.33 -84.02 28.28
N ARG A 4 29.76 -83.62 29.39
CA ARG A 4 30.39 -82.96 30.57
C ARG A 4 31.06 -81.56 30.45
N SER A 5 30.43 -80.68 31.17
CA SER A 5 30.98 -79.76 32.20
C SER A 5 32.29 -80.19 32.89
N PRO A 6 32.98 -79.31 33.59
CA PRO A 6 32.53 -78.27 34.53
C PRO A 6 33.52 -77.10 34.77
N GLY A 7 33.05 -76.14 35.50
CA GLY A 7 33.67 -75.56 36.70
C GLY A 7 34.62 -74.40 36.59
N GLY A 8 34.35 -73.45 37.48
CA GLY A 8 35.37 -72.50 37.86
C GLY A 8 34.87 -71.21 38.49
N LYS A 9 34.77 -71.23 39.79
CA LYS A 9 34.49 -70.16 40.75
C LYS A 9 35.51 -69.01 40.67
N GLY A 10 35.12 -67.83 41.16
CA GLY A 10 35.99 -66.74 41.64
C GLY A 10 35.34 -65.37 41.51
N ILE A 11 34.64 -64.91 42.44
CA ILE A 11 34.89 -64.12 43.65
C ILE A 11 35.49 -62.72 43.33
N ALA A 12 34.79 -61.77 43.85
CA ALA A 12 35.15 -60.44 44.40
C ALA A 12 35.42 -59.27 43.53
N GLY A 13 34.65 -58.29 43.79
CA GLY A 13 35.15 -57.04 44.34
C GLY A 13 35.19 -55.84 43.34
N GLY A 14 34.50 -54.83 43.69
CA GLY A 14 34.84 -53.56 43.16
C GLY A 14 33.66 -52.65 42.94
N LEU A 15 33.25 -52.00 44.01
CA LEU A 15 32.50 -50.73 43.94
C LEU A 15 33.29 -49.73 43.11
N ALA A 16 32.69 -49.19 42.07
CA ALA A 16 33.04 -47.88 41.60
C ALA A 16 31.86 -47.30 40.88
N GLN A 17 31.24 -46.34 41.48
CA GLN A 17 30.24 -45.46 40.92
C GLN A 17 30.80 -44.69 39.71
N PRO A 18 30.00 -44.41 38.70
CA PRO A 18 30.16 -43.19 37.86
C PRO A 18 29.03 -42.26 38.13
N ALA A 19 29.16 -41.48 39.18
CA ALA A 19 28.44 -40.23 39.37
C ALA A 19 29.11 -39.16 38.50
N ARG A 20 28.86 -39.14 37.19
CA ARG A 20 29.34 -38.07 36.30
C ARG A 20 28.61 -37.94 34.94
N ALA A 21 27.37 -38.33 34.83
CA ALA A 21 26.62 -38.24 33.57
C ALA A 21 25.27 -37.55 33.68
N VAL A 22 25.02 -36.69 34.67
CA VAL A 22 23.71 -36.00 34.85
C VAL A 22 23.83 -34.47 34.83
N LEU A 23 24.97 -33.92 34.40
CA LEU A 23 25.15 -32.45 34.49
C LEU A 23 25.26 -31.71 33.12
N PHE A 24 24.82 -32.30 32.00
CA PHE A 24 24.89 -31.64 30.67
C PHE A 24 23.58 -31.55 29.91
N ALA A 25 22.44 -31.85 30.52
CA ALA A 25 21.12 -31.77 29.85
C ALA A 25 20.26 -30.57 30.29
N ALA A 26 20.81 -29.64 31.07
CA ALA A 26 20.02 -28.50 31.63
C ALA A 26 20.37 -27.14 31.06
N MET A 27 21.05 -27.04 29.91
CA MET A 27 21.51 -25.74 29.39
C MET A 27 21.12 -25.46 27.91
N ALA A 28 20.14 -26.15 27.37
CA ALA A 28 19.64 -25.90 26.00
C ALA A 28 18.18 -25.41 25.94
N GLY A 29 17.64 -24.93 27.06
CA GLY A 29 16.24 -24.50 27.20
C GLY A 29 16.06 -23.00 27.39
N CYS A 30 16.98 -22.16 26.92
CA CYS A 30 16.85 -20.74 27.15
C CYS A 30 16.91 -19.97 25.80
N LEU A 31 15.94 -19.08 25.61
CA LEU A 31 15.91 -17.97 24.60
C LEU A 31 15.15 -18.23 23.31
N LEU A 32 13.90 -18.65 23.42
CA LEU A 32 12.86 -18.14 22.51
C LEU A 32 12.07 -17.05 23.25
N LEU A 33 12.72 -15.91 23.51
CA LEU A 33 12.00 -14.70 23.83
C LEU A 33 11.27 -14.28 22.54
N PRO A 34 9.93 -14.22 22.52
CA PRO A 34 9.25 -13.58 21.42
C PRO A 34 9.76 -12.13 21.38
N ALA A 35 10.38 -11.74 20.27
CA ALA A 35 10.62 -10.33 19.99
C ALA A 35 9.23 -9.67 20.00
N ALA A 36 8.91 -8.96 21.07
CA ALA A 36 7.75 -8.09 21.10
C ALA A 36 7.97 -7.10 19.94
N ALA A 37 7.24 -7.29 18.84
CA ALA A 37 7.16 -6.34 17.78
C ALA A 37 6.62 -5.06 18.45
N LEU A 38 7.48 -4.06 18.62
CA LEU A 38 7.06 -2.71 18.99
C LEU A 38 6.18 -2.25 17.83
N ALA A 39 4.88 -2.31 18.00
CA ALA A 39 3.93 -1.74 17.07
C ALA A 39 4.19 -0.24 17.08
N GLU A 40 4.64 0.31 15.94
CA GLU A 40 4.77 1.75 15.77
C GLU A 40 3.40 2.39 16.01
N PRO A 41 3.33 3.51 16.74
CA PRO A 41 2.07 4.20 16.94
C PRO A 41 1.47 4.58 15.59
N PRO A 42 0.14 4.52 15.44
CA PRO A 42 -0.50 4.94 14.21
C PRO A 42 -0.25 6.42 13.96
N THR A 43 0.14 6.76 12.73
CA THR A 43 0.40 8.14 12.30
C THR A 43 -0.78 8.70 11.50
N ALA A 44 -0.96 10.01 11.51
CA ALA A 44 -1.93 10.72 10.70
C ALA A 44 -1.32 11.96 10.06
N VAL A 45 -1.81 12.33 8.88
CA VAL A 45 -1.41 13.57 8.20
C VAL A 45 -2.37 14.70 8.56
N ILE A 46 -1.82 15.83 8.93
CA ILE A 46 -2.54 17.07 9.20
C ILE A 46 -2.01 18.22 8.34
N PRO A 47 -2.86 19.19 7.95
CA PRO A 47 -2.38 20.41 7.29
C PRO A 47 -1.80 21.37 8.30
N LYS A 48 -0.69 22.04 7.93
CA LYS A 48 -0.07 23.14 8.70
C LYS A 48 -0.83 24.46 8.56
N GLN A 49 -1.54 24.61 7.46
CA GLN A 49 -2.32 25.80 7.13
C GLN A 49 -3.70 25.43 6.58
N THR A 50 -4.60 26.41 6.47
CA THR A 50 -5.90 26.17 5.80
C THR A 50 -5.67 25.94 4.31
N ILE A 51 -6.23 24.84 3.79
CA ILE A 51 -6.19 24.48 2.36
C ILE A 51 -7.61 24.52 1.82
N TYR A 52 -7.83 25.22 0.71
CA TYR A 52 -9.15 25.44 0.15
C TYR A 52 -9.52 24.38 -0.90
N PRO A 53 -10.83 24.17 -1.17
CA PRO A 53 -11.29 23.24 -2.18
C PRO A 53 -10.69 23.54 -3.56
N GLY A 54 -10.22 22.50 -4.25
CA GLY A 54 -9.57 22.63 -5.55
C GLY A 54 -8.06 22.88 -5.49
N GLU A 55 -7.51 23.11 -4.31
CA GLU A 55 -6.07 23.31 -4.13
C GLU A 55 -5.33 21.97 -4.12
N LYS A 56 -4.19 21.92 -4.79
CA LYS A 56 -3.31 20.75 -4.83
C LYS A 56 -2.53 20.66 -3.52
N LEU A 57 -2.48 19.48 -2.95
CA LEU A 57 -1.67 19.18 -1.78
C LEU A 57 -0.19 19.06 -2.15
N ASP A 58 0.64 19.67 -1.33
CA ASP A 58 2.09 19.60 -1.42
C ASP A 58 2.65 19.17 -0.04
N ALA A 59 3.70 18.36 -0.04
CA ALA A 59 4.33 17.86 1.17
C ALA A 59 4.72 18.96 2.17
N SER A 60 5.07 20.16 1.67
CA SER A 60 5.45 21.31 2.50
C SER A 60 4.31 21.86 3.35
N MET A 61 3.07 21.68 2.89
CA MET A 61 1.84 22.12 3.58
C MET A 61 1.35 21.11 4.62
N LEU A 62 1.97 19.95 4.70
CA LEU A 62 1.54 18.80 5.49
C LEU A 62 2.53 18.47 6.59
N GLU A 63 2.02 17.80 7.62
CA GLU A 63 2.80 17.28 8.75
C GLU A 63 2.26 15.92 9.17
N VAL A 64 3.16 15.02 9.54
CA VAL A 64 2.80 13.72 10.12
C VAL A 64 2.84 13.83 11.62
N VAL A 65 1.78 13.40 12.29
CA VAL A 65 1.66 13.40 13.75
C VAL A 65 1.23 12.03 14.27
N ASP A 66 1.64 11.70 15.48
CA ASP A 66 1.19 10.47 16.14
C ASP A 66 -0.27 10.61 16.57
N VAL A 67 -1.05 9.55 16.30
CA VAL A 67 -2.44 9.49 16.73
C VAL A 67 -2.51 9.09 18.19
N THR A 68 -2.91 10.03 19.03
CA THR A 68 -3.12 9.81 20.46
C THR A 68 -4.58 9.53 20.84
N ASN A 69 -5.51 9.74 19.91
CA ASN A 69 -6.93 9.52 20.13
C ASN A 69 -7.35 8.11 19.67
N PRO A 70 -7.71 7.19 20.59
CA PRO A 70 -8.12 5.83 20.24
C PRO A 70 -9.47 5.77 19.50
N ASP A 71 -10.29 6.82 19.58
CA ASP A 71 -11.61 6.90 18.95
C ASP A 71 -11.55 7.43 17.49
N LEU A 72 -10.36 7.65 16.95
CA LEU A 72 -10.19 8.10 15.58
C LEU A 72 -10.62 6.98 14.63
N ARG A 73 -11.71 7.21 13.88
CA ARG A 73 -12.24 6.25 12.91
C ARG A 73 -11.26 6.08 11.75
N ASP A 74 -11.19 4.87 11.21
CA ASP A 74 -10.42 4.57 10.00
C ASP A 74 -10.85 5.45 8.81
N GLY A 75 -9.97 5.54 7.78
CA GLY A 75 -10.22 6.33 6.59
C GLY A 75 -9.52 7.69 6.59
N TYR A 76 -8.62 7.93 7.54
CA TYR A 76 -7.70 9.07 7.50
C TYR A 76 -6.37 8.67 6.83
N VAL A 77 -5.68 9.67 6.30
CA VAL A 77 -4.39 9.53 5.64
C VAL A 77 -3.28 9.34 6.66
N ARG A 78 -2.41 8.37 6.43
CA ARG A 78 -1.33 8.02 7.36
C ARG A 78 0.04 8.49 6.92
N SER A 79 0.26 8.65 5.61
CA SER A 79 1.53 9.08 5.02
C SER A 79 1.32 10.25 4.07
N ILE A 80 2.30 11.14 3.97
CA ILE A 80 2.29 12.25 3.00
C ILE A 80 2.32 11.71 1.58
N ASP A 81 3.02 10.60 1.33
CA ASP A 81 3.14 10.00 0.00
C ASP A 81 1.78 9.55 -0.58
N GLU A 82 0.80 9.22 0.30
CA GLU A 82 -0.55 8.85 -0.13
C GLU A 82 -1.33 10.02 -0.74
N VAL A 83 -0.95 11.25 -0.42
CA VAL A 83 -1.73 12.45 -0.76
C VAL A 83 -0.96 13.49 -1.54
N ASP A 84 0.33 13.28 -1.75
CA ASP A 84 1.13 14.20 -2.55
C ASP A 84 0.57 14.29 -3.99
N GLY A 85 0.31 15.51 -4.44
CA GLY A 85 -0.30 15.75 -5.74
C GLY A 85 -1.82 15.58 -5.80
N MET A 86 -2.50 15.10 -4.75
CA MET A 86 -3.95 15.05 -4.70
C MET A 86 -4.57 16.44 -4.53
N VAL A 87 -5.84 16.56 -4.83
CA VAL A 87 -6.61 17.81 -4.77
C VAL A 87 -7.71 17.68 -3.73
N THR A 88 -7.93 18.74 -2.96
CA THR A 88 -8.96 18.75 -1.94
C THR A 88 -10.36 18.96 -2.54
N LYS A 89 -11.34 18.23 -2.00
CA LYS A 89 -12.78 18.45 -2.30
C LYS A 89 -13.43 19.47 -1.38
N ARG A 90 -12.86 19.71 -0.22
CA ARG A 90 -13.40 20.58 0.85
C ARG A 90 -12.28 21.29 1.59
N THR A 91 -12.59 22.34 2.33
CA THR A 91 -11.63 23.05 3.17
C THR A 91 -11.04 22.11 4.21
N LEU A 92 -9.71 22.07 4.29
CA LEU A 92 -8.94 21.40 5.34
C LEU A 92 -8.44 22.45 6.31
N LEU A 93 -8.65 22.20 7.60
CA LEU A 93 -8.24 23.12 8.67
C LEU A 93 -6.96 22.62 9.33
N PRO A 94 -6.05 23.52 9.72
CA PRO A 94 -4.80 23.15 10.37
C PRO A 94 -5.05 22.36 11.66
N GLY A 95 -4.17 21.38 11.93
CA GLY A 95 -4.25 20.54 13.12
C GLY A 95 -5.37 19.48 13.09
N ARG A 96 -6.13 19.34 12.02
CA ARG A 96 -7.14 18.29 11.87
C ARG A 96 -6.67 17.21 10.91
N VAL A 97 -6.91 15.95 11.25
CA VAL A 97 -6.57 14.81 10.41
C VAL A 97 -7.27 14.90 9.05
N ILE A 98 -6.54 14.57 8.00
CA ILE A 98 -7.07 14.55 6.63
C ILE A 98 -7.74 13.20 6.41
N LEU A 99 -9.01 13.24 6.01
CA LEU A 99 -9.74 12.03 5.59
C LEU A 99 -9.50 11.79 4.10
N ALA A 100 -9.25 10.54 3.71
CA ALA A 100 -9.08 10.16 2.30
C ALA A 100 -10.29 10.56 1.44
N SER A 101 -11.52 10.49 2.00
CA SER A 101 -12.76 10.93 1.32
C SER A 101 -12.83 12.43 1.00
N ALA A 102 -11.99 13.24 1.67
CA ALA A 102 -11.89 14.68 1.41
C ALA A 102 -11.00 15.02 0.21
N LEU A 103 -10.33 14.03 -0.35
CA LEU A 103 -9.36 14.17 -1.42
C LEU A 103 -9.86 13.51 -2.70
N ARG A 104 -9.28 13.89 -3.81
CA ARG A 104 -9.43 13.27 -5.13
C ARG A 104 -8.13 13.37 -5.90
N GLU A 105 -7.97 12.55 -6.89
CA GLU A 105 -6.89 12.70 -7.85
C GLU A 105 -7.04 14.01 -8.65
N GLN A 106 -5.93 14.53 -9.10
CA GLN A 106 -5.93 15.69 -9.97
C GLN A 106 -6.55 15.30 -11.32
N TYR A 107 -7.47 16.12 -11.82
CA TYR A 107 -7.99 15.90 -13.17
C TYR A 107 -6.89 16.15 -14.22
N ALA A 108 -6.75 15.20 -15.13
CA ALA A 108 -5.87 15.32 -16.29
C ALA A 108 -6.58 16.00 -17.47
N VAL A 109 -7.92 15.89 -17.50
CA VAL A 109 -8.76 16.55 -18.50
C VAL A 109 -10.00 17.14 -17.84
N GLU A 110 -10.45 18.29 -18.32
CA GLU A 110 -11.62 18.99 -17.81
C GLU A 110 -12.77 18.94 -18.83
N ARG A 111 -13.99 18.95 -18.34
CA ARG A 111 -15.18 19.01 -19.18
C ARG A 111 -15.16 20.22 -20.10
N GLY A 112 -15.36 19.98 -21.41
CA GLY A 112 -15.41 21.03 -22.41
C GLY A 112 -14.06 21.54 -22.91
N SER A 113 -12.95 21.08 -22.33
CA SER A 113 -11.61 21.36 -22.84
C SER A 113 -11.40 20.70 -24.21
N THR A 114 -10.36 21.12 -24.91
CA THR A 114 -9.96 20.47 -26.16
C THR A 114 -8.86 19.49 -25.88
N VAL A 115 -9.09 18.22 -26.21
CA VAL A 115 -8.14 17.12 -26.02
C VAL A 115 -7.90 16.39 -27.34
N ARG A 116 -6.79 15.66 -27.41
CA ARG A 116 -6.49 14.81 -28.57
C ARG A 116 -7.07 13.42 -28.32
N LEU A 117 -7.91 12.96 -29.26
CA LEU A 117 -8.35 11.58 -29.37
C LEU A 117 -7.32 10.80 -30.17
N VAL A 118 -6.95 9.62 -29.70
CA VAL A 118 -6.05 8.71 -30.39
C VAL A 118 -6.72 7.35 -30.50
N PHE A 119 -6.87 6.86 -31.71
CA PHE A 119 -7.37 5.52 -31.99
C PHE A 119 -6.28 4.72 -32.69
N ASN A 120 -5.92 3.57 -32.12
CA ASN A 120 -4.92 2.66 -32.66
C ASN A 120 -5.56 1.33 -33.03
N ASN A 121 -5.37 0.90 -34.27
CA ASN A 121 -5.82 -0.42 -34.74
C ASN A 121 -4.84 -1.00 -35.76
N GLY A 122 -4.13 -2.07 -35.40
CA GLY A 122 -3.32 -2.87 -36.33
C GLY A 122 -2.27 -2.09 -37.12
N GLY A 123 -1.63 -1.08 -36.53
CA GLY A 123 -0.64 -0.22 -37.19
C GLY A 123 -1.20 1.06 -37.81
N LEU A 124 -2.52 1.24 -37.78
CA LEU A 124 -3.18 2.49 -38.16
C LEU A 124 -3.41 3.35 -36.91
N THR A 125 -2.87 4.56 -36.87
CA THR A 125 -3.15 5.56 -35.84
C THR A 125 -3.97 6.71 -36.41
N ILE A 126 -5.14 6.92 -35.84
CA ILE A 126 -6.02 8.04 -36.19
C ILE A 126 -6.06 9.02 -35.03
N THR A 127 -5.91 10.29 -35.32
CA THR A 127 -6.03 11.37 -34.34
C THR A 127 -7.14 12.34 -34.73
N ALA A 128 -7.86 12.84 -33.72
CA ALA A 128 -8.90 13.86 -33.91
C ALA A 128 -8.96 14.78 -32.70
N ALA A 129 -9.62 15.93 -32.86
CA ALA A 129 -9.93 16.78 -31.74
C ALA A 129 -11.19 16.29 -31.01
N GLY A 130 -11.15 16.27 -29.68
CA GLY A 130 -12.27 15.86 -28.84
C GLY A 130 -12.56 16.84 -27.72
N SER A 131 -13.79 16.81 -27.21
CA SER A 131 -14.20 17.59 -26.04
C SER A 131 -14.79 16.64 -25.00
N PRO A 132 -14.13 16.46 -23.82
CA PRO A 132 -14.64 15.63 -22.74
C PRO A 132 -16.00 16.10 -22.25
N LEU A 133 -16.88 15.16 -21.93
CA LEU A 133 -18.20 15.45 -21.39
C LEU A 133 -18.21 15.52 -19.85
N GLN A 134 -17.09 15.19 -19.21
CA GLN A 134 -16.87 15.24 -17.77
C GLN A 134 -15.39 15.45 -17.44
N ASP A 135 -15.12 15.93 -16.23
CA ASP A 135 -13.75 15.96 -15.68
C ASP A 135 -13.28 14.56 -15.39
N ALA A 136 -11.97 14.28 -15.57
CA ALA A 136 -11.43 12.95 -15.35
C ALA A 136 -9.95 12.98 -15.02
N ALA A 137 -9.53 12.02 -14.20
CA ALA A 137 -8.14 11.73 -13.88
C ALA A 137 -7.50 10.76 -14.89
N VAL A 138 -6.21 10.55 -14.77
CA VAL A 138 -5.48 9.57 -15.58
C VAL A 138 -6.03 8.16 -15.29
N GLY A 139 -6.29 7.38 -16.36
CA GLY A 139 -6.84 6.03 -16.26
C GLY A 139 -8.37 5.95 -16.30
N ASP A 140 -9.09 7.07 -16.15
CA ASP A 140 -10.55 7.08 -16.22
C ASP A 140 -11.06 6.79 -17.64
N LEU A 141 -12.10 5.97 -17.72
CA LEU A 141 -12.85 5.73 -18.95
C LEU A 141 -13.99 6.74 -19.06
N ILE A 142 -13.90 7.66 -20.02
CA ILE A 142 -14.86 8.74 -20.17
C ILE A 142 -15.46 8.81 -21.59
N ARG A 143 -16.57 9.54 -21.68
CA ARG A 143 -17.17 9.88 -22.98
C ARG A 143 -16.64 11.22 -23.45
N VAL A 144 -16.27 11.27 -24.74
CA VAL A 144 -15.72 12.43 -25.40
C VAL A 144 -16.46 12.66 -26.71
N ARG A 145 -16.81 13.88 -26.98
CA ARG A 145 -17.38 14.27 -28.28
C ARG A 145 -16.25 14.60 -29.25
N ASN A 146 -16.20 13.94 -30.39
CA ASN A 146 -15.34 14.35 -31.47
C ASN A 146 -15.84 15.72 -32.00
N VAL A 147 -14.96 16.71 -32.06
CA VAL A 147 -15.32 18.09 -32.42
C VAL A 147 -15.71 18.21 -33.90
N ASP A 148 -15.07 17.45 -34.79
CA ASP A 148 -15.26 17.53 -36.23
C ASP A 148 -16.55 16.84 -36.69
N THR A 149 -16.86 15.68 -36.09
CA THR A 149 -17.99 14.82 -36.49
C THR A 149 -19.21 14.93 -35.58
N GLY A 150 -19.03 15.44 -34.36
CA GLY A 150 -20.05 15.44 -33.31
C GLY A 150 -20.31 14.10 -32.64
N VAL A 151 -19.69 13.03 -33.11
CA VAL A 151 -19.88 11.67 -32.58
C VAL A 151 -19.28 11.55 -31.18
N ILE A 152 -20.01 10.86 -30.28
CA ILE A 152 -19.53 10.59 -28.92
C ILE A 152 -18.86 9.21 -28.91
N VAL A 153 -17.61 9.17 -28.47
CA VAL A 153 -16.81 7.96 -28.31
C VAL A 153 -16.40 7.79 -26.86
N SER A 154 -16.07 6.55 -26.45
CA SER A 154 -15.50 6.27 -25.14
C SER A 154 -14.00 6.06 -25.28
N GLY A 155 -13.24 6.57 -24.31
CA GLY A 155 -11.80 6.40 -24.29
C GLY A 155 -11.21 6.58 -22.89
N THR A 156 -10.01 6.06 -22.72
CA THR A 156 -9.25 6.15 -21.46
C THR A 156 -8.33 7.36 -21.49
N VAL A 157 -8.34 8.13 -20.42
CA VAL A 157 -7.47 9.30 -20.22
C VAL A 157 -6.05 8.85 -19.94
N MET A 158 -5.09 9.39 -20.69
CA MET A 158 -3.67 9.10 -20.54
C MET A 158 -2.96 10.23 -19.76
N ALA A 159 -1.74 9.94 -19.27
CA ALA A 159 -0.94 10.88 -18.48
C ALA A 159 -0.55 12.17 -19.26
N ASP A 160 -0.51 12.10 -20.59
CA ASP A 160 -0.24 13.21 -21.48
C ASP A 160 -1.49 14.02 -21.86
N SER A 161 -2.60 13.82 -21.13
CA SER A 161 -3.92 14.42 -21.39
C SER A 161 -4.52 14.03 -22.76
N THR A 162 -4.02 12.98 -23.40
CA THR A 162 -4.67 12.40 -24.58
C THR A 162 -5.73 11.37 -24.15
N ILE A 163 -6.65 11.07 -25.03
CA ILE A 163 -7.68 10.06 -24.78
C ILE A 163 -7.57 8.95 -25.82
N HIS A 164 -7.23 7.76 -25.33
CA HIS A 164 -7.19 6.57 -26.17
C HIS A 164 -8.59 6.01 -26.34
N VAL A 165 -9.09 6.04 -27.58
CA VAL A 165 -10.44 5.57 -27.92
C VAL A 165 -10.45 4.05 -27.91
N VAL A 166 -11.44 3.47 -27.23
CA VAL A 166 -11.69 2.03 -27.21
C VAL A 166 -12.64 1.68 -28.35
N ALA A 167 -12.19 0.78 -29.25
CA ALA A 167 -13.09 0.21 -30.25
C ALA A 167 -14.18 -0.61 -29.55
N LYS A 168 -15.41 -0.45 -29.96
CA LYS A 168 -16.54 -1.25 -29.50
C LYS A 168 -16.68 -2.49 -30.33
#